data_cf6324132f2df0c56b391a5bd704f250
#
_entry.id   cf6324132f2df0c56b391a5bd704f250
#
_cell.length_a   1.000
_cell.length_b   1.000
_cell.length_c   1.000
_cell.angle_alpha   90.00
_cell.angle_beta   90.00
_cell.angle_gamma   90.00
#
_symmetry.space_group_name_H-M   'P 1'
#
loop_
_entity.id
_entity.type
_entity.pdbx_description
1 polymer ?
#
loop_
_entity_poly.entity_id
_entity_poly.type
_entity_poly.pdbx_seq_one_letter_code
_entity_poly.pdbx_strand_id
1 'polypeptide(L)'
;MPEFALVAEGNCVAPDVLAFIAAACDLQMRRDVAPAWGGDEPWACIALDSLAGVRSSQTRKVLTFKKSLSVAGALGFHTDDNGVEYAEALAPAVAKPGDPIDGTTTSHEVIETFGDPTCDVYVRGPSGRRLARELCDPVEADAYIIPVTLGPETRQVLVSNFILPAWFHAGTGPYDYLDRLSAPETMTGGGYFEYLDGQNHPQQVFADNRGHMAWLAKMTNVGSRVAARTRGAVSRVGQPTNG
;
A
#
# COMPACT_ATOMS: atom_id res chain seq x y z
N MET A 1 -16.04 0.48 14.01
CA MET A 1 -15.03 -0.07 13.09
C MET A 1 -14.38 1.11 12.41
N PRO A 2 -13.08 1.27 12.45
CA PRO A 2 -12.43 2.35 11.73
C PRO A 2 -12.64 2.18 10.23
N GLU A 3 -12.81 3.29 9.50
CA GLU A 3 -13.10 3.29 8.08
C GLU A 3 -11.90 3.82 7.29
N PHE A 4 -11.65 3.19 6.12
CA PHE A 4 -10.70 3.65 5.11
C PHE A 4 -11.50 4.06 3.87
N ALA A 5 -11.52 5.35 3.57
CA ALA A 5 -12.31 5.88 2.46
C ALA A 5 -11.54 5.82 1.14
N LEU A 6 -12.18 5.31 0.10
CA LEU A 6 -11.71 5.38 -1.29
C LEU A 6 -12.51 6.43 -2.04
N VAL A 7 -11.84 7.40 -2.65
CA VAL A 7 -12.46 8.53 -3.34
C VAL A 7 -11.87 8.68 -4.74
N ALA A 8 -12.71 8.82 -5.76
CA ALA A 8 -12.27 9.10 -7.13
C ALA A 8 -12.33 10.60 -7.44
N GLU A 9 -11.18 11.28 -7.51
CA GLU A 9 -11.13 12.70 -7.83
C GLU A 9 -11.49 12.94 -9.30
N GLY A 10 -12.39 13.89 -9.54
CA GLY A 10 -12.82 14.25 -10.90
C GLY A 10 -13.45 13.09 -11.67
N ASN A 11 -14.08 12.15 -10.98
CA ASN A 11 -14.72 10.96 -11.57
C ASN A 11 -13.75 10.13 -12.45
N CYS A 12 -12.48 10.03 -12.05
CA CYS A 12 -11.49 9.30 -12.81
C CYS A 12 -11.68 7.77 -12.75
N VAL A 13 -12.48 7.29 -11.79
CA VAL A 13 -12.93 5.89 -11.66
C VAL A 13 -14.46 5.89 -11.66
N ALA A 14 -15.09 4.98 -12.42
CA ALA A 14 -16.54 4.85 -12.42
C ALA A 14 -17.05 4.42 -11.03
N PRO A 15 -18.19 4.93 -10.54
CA PRO A 15 -18.66 4.64 -9.17
C PRO A 15 -18.86 3.16 -8.87
N ASP A 16 -19.35 2.39 -9.85
CA ASP A 16 -19.50 0.93 -9.72
C ASP A 16 -18.14 0.22 -9.58
N VAL A 17 -17.14 0.62 -10.39
CA VAL A 17 -15.78 0.08 -10.30
C VAL A 17 -15.15 0.43 -8.95
N LEU A 18 -15.31 1.67 -8.47
CA LEU A 18 -14.84 2.10 -7.16
C LEU A 18 -15.46 1.25 -6.03
N ALA A 19 -16.76 0.99 -6.12
CA ALA A 19 -17.45 0.15 -5.14
C ALA A 19 -16.92 -1.29 -5.11
N PHE A 20 -16.64 -1.89 -6.28
CA PHE A 20 -16.04 -3.23 -6.36
C PHE A 20 -14.63 -3.27 -5.81
N ILE A 21 -13.80 -2.26 -6.08
CA ILE A 21 -12.43 -2.17 -5.52
C ILE A 21 -12.51 -2.02 -3.98
N ALA A 22 -13.37 -1.13 -3.47
CA ALA A 22 -13.54 -0.95 -2.04
C ALA A 22 -13.96 -2.25 -1.34
N ALA A 23 -14.95 -2.95 -1.91
CA ALA A 23 -15.41 -4.22 -1.36
C ALA A 23 -14.34 -5.33 -1.43
N ALA A 24 -13.49 -5.35 -2.47
CA ALA A 24 -12.37 -6.28 -2.55
C ALA A 24 -11.32 -6.00 -1.48
N CYS A 25 -10.93 -4.72 -1.30
CA CYS A 25 -9.99 -4.32 -0.24
C CYS A 25 -10.55 -4.64 1.15
N ASP A 26 -11.84 -4.36 1.40
CA ASP A 26 -12.50 -4.69 2.65
C ASP A 26 -12.46 -6.21 2.94
N LEU A 27 -12.78 -7.03 1.93
CA LEU A 27 -12.72 -8.48 2.06
C LEU A 27 -11.30 -8.98 2.27
N GLN A 28 -10.31 -8.44 1.54
CA GLN A 28 -8.90 -8.77 1.69
C GLN A 28 -8.41 -8.44 3.10
N MET A 29 -8.69 -7.25 3.58
CA MET A 29 -8.28 -6.83 4.93
C MET A 29 -8.84 -7.73 6.01
N ARG A 30 -10.12 -8.07 5.96
CA ARG A 30 -10.77 -8.91 6.99
C ARG A 30 -10.41 -10.38 6.90
N ARG A 31 -10.30 -10.93 5.70
CA ARG A 31 -10.11 -12.37 5.47
C ARG A 31 -8.65 -12.77 5.50
N ASP A 32 -7.78 -11.95 4.89
CA ASP A 32 -6.42 -12.33 4.56
C ASP A 32 -5.37 -11.58 5.43
N VAL A 33 -5.47 -10.25 5.52
CA VAL A 33 -4.42 -9.41 6.14
C VAL A 33 -4.53 -9.39 7.66
N ALA A 34 -5.67 -8.98 8.22
CA ALA A 34 -5.82 -8.81 9.66
C ALA A 34 -5.61 -10.13 10.43
N PRO A 35 -6.11 -11.30 9.99
CA PRO A 35 -5.81 -12.56 10.68
C PRO A 35 -4.33 -12.92 10.67
N ALA A 36 -3.61 -12.57 9.61
CA ALA A 36 -2.18 -12.87 9.47
C ALA A 36 -1.31 -11.97 10.35
N TRP A 37 -1.70 -10.70 10.51
CA TRP A 37 -0.91 -9.70 11.22
C TRP A 37 -1.35 -9.45 12.66
N GLY A 38 -2.43 -10.09 13.13
CA GLY A 38 -2.90 -10.03 14.52
C GLY A 38 -3.35 -8.64 14.94
N GLY A 39 -3.83 -7.82 13.98
CA GLY A 39 -4.34 -6.48 14.24
C GLY A 39 -5.69 -6.50 14.96
N ASP A 40 -5.92 -5.50 15.80
CA ASP A 40 -7.25 -5.13 16.25
C ASP A 40 -8.14 -4.87 15.04
N GLU A 41 -9.45 -4.90 15.19
CA GLU A 41 -10.46 -4.84 14.13
C GLU A 41 -10.02 -4.26 12.77
N PRO A 42 -10.09 -5.04 11.67
CA PRO A 42 -9.72 -4.56 10.34
C PRO A 42 -10.59 -3.36 9.95
N TRP A 43 -10.01 -2.44 9.19
CA TRP A 43 -10.77 -1.30 8.69
C TRP A 43 -11.79 -1.73 7.65
N ALA A 44 -12.96 -1.10 7.70
CA ALA A 44 -13.92 -1.20 6.61
C ALA A 44 -13.45 -0.29 5.46
N CYS A 45 -13.20 -0.86 4.28
CA CYS A 45 -12.95 -0.05 3.09
C CYS A 45 -14.28 0.36 2.47
N ILE A 46 -14.49 1.67 2.32
CA ILE A 46 -15.74 2.23 1.80
C ILE A 46 -15.47 3.14 0.59
N ALA A 47 -16.35 3.07 -0.41
CA ALA A 47 -16.34 4.02 -1.52
C ALA A 47 -17.15 5.27 -1.15
N LEU A 48 -16.58 6.45 -1.36
CA LEU A 48 -17.25 7.72 -1.16
C LEU A 48 -17.20 8.57 -2.43
N ASP A 49 -18.27 9.33 -2.65
CA ASP A 49 -18.40 10.15 -3.87
C ASP A 49 -17.45 11.35 -3.90
N SER A 50 -16.95 11.79 -2.73
CA SER A 50 -16.09 12.97 -2.65
C SER A 50 -15.32 13.07 -1.35
N LEU A 51 -14.25 13.90 -1.36
CA LEU A 51 -13.51 14.28 -0.13
C LEU A 51 -14.38 15.04 0.89
N ALA A 52 -15.46 15.68 0.46
CA ALA A 52 -16.42 16.30 1.38
C ALA A 52 -17.14 15.23 2.23
N GLY A 53 -17.42 14.05 1.65
CA GLY A 53 -17.94 12.89 2.36
C GLY A 53 -16.97 12.41 3.44
N VAL A 54 -15.67 12.38 3.16
CA VAL A 54 -14.62 12.02 4.13
C VAL A 54 -14.62 12.98 5.33
N ARG A 55 -14.71 14.27 5.10
CA ARG A 55 -14.71 15.30 6.17
C ARG A 55 -15.95 15.24 7.05
N SER A 56 -17.08 14.76 6.53
CA SER A 56 -18.34 14.60 7.24
C SER A 56 -18.43 13.26 8.00
N SER A 57 -17.72 12.24 7.50
CA SER A 57 -17.55 10.97 8.17
C SER A 57 -16.42 11.10 9.18
N GLN A 58 -16.29 10.53 10.25
CA GLN A 58 -15.12 10.61 11.15
C GLN A 58 -13.92 9.78 10.62
N THR A 59 -13.85 9.55 9.33
CA THR A 59 -12.81 8.77 8.66
C THR A 59 -11.51 9.55 8.66
N ARG A 60 -10.44 8.97 9.18
CA ARG A 60 -9.10 9.57 9.24
C ARG A 60 -8.13 9.01 8.21
N LYS A 61 -8.55 8.01 7.43
CA LYS A 61 -7.75 7.33 6.43
C LYS A 61 -8.42 7.46 5.08
N VAL A 62 -7.70 7.96 4.10
CA VAL A 62 -8.25 8.19 2.77
C VAL A 62 -7.26 7.80 1.68
N LEU A 63 -7.75 7.10 0.66
CA LEU A 63 -7.06 6.94 -0.61
C LEU A 63 -7.82 7.69 -1.69
N THR A 64 -7.11 8.54 -2.40
CA THR A 64 -7.65 9.32 -3.51
C THR A 64 -7.14 8.79 -4.84
N PHE A 65 -8.04 8.35 -5.70
CA PHE A 65 -7.72 8.04 -7.08
C PHE A 65 -7.57 9.33 -7.89
N LYS A 66 -6.51 9.38 -8.69
CA LYS A 66 -6.17 10.52 -9.54
C LYS A 66 -5.79 10.08 -10.95
N LYS A 67 -5.94 10.98 -11.93
CA LYS A 67 -5.42 10.79 -13.30
C LYS A 67 -3.89 10.94 -13.37
N SER A 68 -3.33 11.70 -12.44
CA SER A 68 -1.89 11.87 -12.26
C SER A 68 -1.61 12.08 -10.78
N LEU A 69 -0.54 11.48 -10.28
CA LEU A 69 -0.18 11.58 -8.87
C LEU A 69 0.65 12.84 -8.59
N SER A 70 0.64 13.27 -7.32
CA SER A 70 1.52 14.33 -6.80
C SER A 70 2.99 13.87 -6.80
N VAL A 71 3.23 12.54 -6.74
CA VAL A 71 4.55 11.93 -6.85
C VAL A 71 4.74 11.40 -8.27
N ALA A 72 5.64 12.04 -9.03
CA ALA A 72 5.87 11.67 -10.42
C ALA A 72 6.45 10.26 -10.54
N GLY A 73 5.86 9.45 -11.43
CA GLY A 73 6.30 8.09 -11.73
C GLY A 73 5.86 7.01 -10.73
N ALA A 74 5.19 7.36 -9.62
CA ALA A 74 4.54 6.39 -8.76
C ALA A 74 3.24 5.87 -9.40
N LEU A 75 2.84 4.65 -9.08
CA LEU A 75 1.50 4.12 -9.35
C LEU A 75 0.56 4.39 -8.18
N GLY A 76 1.10 4.42 -6.97
CA GLY A 76 0.46 4.79 -5.73
C GLY A 76 1.52 5.21 -4.71
N PHE A 77 1.10 5.77 -3.59
CA PHE A 77 1.90 6.00 -2.40
C PHE A 77 0.99 6.30 -1.22
N HIS A 78 1.48 6.02 -0.02
CA HIS A 78 0.84 6.44 1.22
C HIS A 78 1.78 7.35 2.02
N THR A 79 1.20 8.15 2.89
CA THR A 79 1.93 9.08 3.76
C THR A 79 1.03 9.55 4.90
N ASP A 80 1.60 10.27 5.85
CA ASP A 80 0.87 11.01 6.89
C ASP A 80 0.97 12.52 6.61
N ASP A 81 -0.15 13.22 6.61
CA ASP A 81 -0.22 14.68 6.57
C ASP A 81 -0.98 15.20 7.78
N ASN A 82 -0.25 15.74 8.77
CA ASN A 82 -0.80 16.32 9.99
C ASN A 82 -1.72 15.37 10.79
N GLY A 83 -1.37 14.10 10.87
CA GLY A 83 -2.13 13.07 11.59
C GLY A 83 -3.33 12.54 10.80
N VAL A 84 -3.41 12.85 9.51
CA VAL A 84 -4.34 12.22 8.57
C VAL A 84 -3.54 11.27 7.70
N GLU A 85 -3.79 9.98 7.82
CA GLU A 85 -3.21 8.96 6.97
C GLU A 85 -3.84 9.06 5.58
N TYR A 86 -2.98 9.27 4.59
CA TYR A 86 -3.40 9.63 3.24
C TYR A 86 -2.65 8.78 2.22
N ALA A 87 -3.37 8.33 1.21
CA ALA A 87 -2.81 7.63 0.07
C ALA A 87 -3.32 8.22 -1.25
N GLU A 88 -2.52 8.13 -2.29
CA GLU A 88 -2.93 8.36 -3.67
C GLU A 88 -2.69 7.11 -4.51
N ALA A 89 -3.59 6.85 -5.45
CA ALA A 89 -3.40 5.83 -6.46
C ALA A 89 -3.78 6.36 -7.84
N LEU A 90 -3.05 5.94 -8.88
CA LEU A 90 -3.51 6.17 -10.25
C LEU A 90 -4.83 5.44 -10.47
N ALA A 91 -5.75 6.10 -11.16
CA ALA A 91 -6.97 5.46 -11.63
C ALA A 91 -6.60 4.23 -12.46
N PRO A 92 -7.20 3.04 -12.15
CA PRO A 92 -6.92 1.84 -12.91
C PRO A 92 -7.33 2.00 -14.38
N ALA A 93 -6.65 1.27 -15.25
CA ALA A 93 -7.08 1.18 -16.64
C ALA A 93 -8.49 0.58 -16.73
N VAL A 94 -9.28 1.07 -17.68
CA VAL A 94 -10.62 0.52 -17.92
C VAL A 94 -10.49 -0.94 -18.34
N ALA A 95 -10.99 -1.85 -17.52
CA ALA A 95 -11.01 -3.28 -17.82
C ALA A 95 -11.88 -3.56 -19.06
N LYS A 96 -11.43 -4.47 -19.92
CA LYS A 96 -12.29 -4.97 -21.01
C LYS A 96 -13.40 -5.84 -20.41
N PRO A 97 -14.53 -6.00 -21.11
CA PRO A 97 -15.56 -6.89 -20.64
C PRO A 97 -15.01 -8.31 -20.42
N GLY A 98 -15.19 -8.83 -19.19
CA GLY A 98 -14.70 -10.14 -18.78
C GLY A 98 -13.31 -10.16 -18.13
N ASP A 99 -12.53 -9.07 -18.21
CA ASP A 99 -11.26 -8.96 -17.49
C ASP A 99 -11.51 -8.60 -16.01
N PRO A 100 -10.63 -9.02 -15.09
CA PRO A 100 -10.66 -8.56 -13.70
C PRO A 100 -10.48 -7.04 -13.61
N ILE A 101 -11.14 -6.40 -12.64
CA ILE A 101 -10.87 -5.02 -12.27
C ILE A 101 -9.49 -4.98 -11.62
N ASP A 102 -8.63 -4.08 -12.07
CA ASP A 102 -7.32 -3.89 -11.44
C ASP A 102 -7.44 -3.03 -10.17
N GLY A 103 -7.38 -3.68 -9.04
CA GLY A 103 -7.34 -3.08 -7.70
C GLY A 103 -5.98 -3.22 -7.02
N THR A 104 -4.93 -3.69 -7.75
CA THR A 104 -3.64 -4.03 -7.15
C THR A 104 -2.99 -2.85 -6.44
N THR A 105 -2.84 -1.71 -7.12
CA THR A 105 -2.26 -0.51 -6.50
C THR A 105 -3.06 -0.02 -5.30
N THR A 106 -4.39 -0.07 -5.38
CA THR A 106 -5.26 0.35 -4.28
C THR A 106 -5.08 -0.56 -3.06
N SER A 107 -5.17 -1.86 -3.25
CA SER A 107 -5.02 -2.83 -2.16
C SER A 107 -3.61 -2.81 -1.57
N HIS A 108 -2.58 -2.54 -2.37
CA HIS A 108 -1.20 -2.32 -1.95
C HIS A 108 -1.13 -1.16 -0.94
N GLU A 109 -1.61 0.03 -1.31
CA GLU A 109 -1.55 1.21 -0.43
C GLU A 109 -2.44 1.07 0.83
N VAL A 110 -3.59 0.37 0.72
CA VAL A 110 -4.45 0.07 1.88
C VAL A 110 -3.71 -0.84 2.87
N ILE A 111 -3.05 -1.89 2.39
CA ILE A 111 -2.30 -2.83 3.24
C ILE A 111 -1.07 -2.15 3.86
N GLU A 112 -0.35 -1.34 3.10
CA GLU A 112 0.82 -0.62 3.61
C GLU A 112 0.42 0.43 4.65
N THR A 113 -0.64 1.21 4.40
CA THR A 113 -1.18 2.11 5.43
C THR A 113 -1.61 1.36 6.70
N PHE A 114 -2.06 0.11 6.59
CA PHE A 114 -2.31 -0.74 7.76
C PHE A 114 -1.00 -1.16 8.44
N GLY A 115 0.01 -1.56 7.67
CA GLY A 115 1.31 -1.99 8.16
C GLY A 115 2.13 -0.85 8.77
N ASP A 116 2.23 0.27 8.06
CA ASP A 116 3.06 1.43 8.40
C ASP A 116 2.33 2.75 8.13
N PRO A 117 1.32 3.10 8.95
CA PRO A 117 0.48 4.27 8.70
C PRO A 117 1.25 5.60 8.71
N THR A 118 2.40 5.64 9.35
CA THR A 118 3.21 6.85 9.51
C THR A 118 4.48 6.84 8.66
N CYS A 119 4.70 5.78 7.87
CA CYS A 119 5.87 5.58 7.01
C CYS A 119 7.21 5.67 7.77
N ASP A 120 7.23 5.27 9.04
CA ASP A 120 8.40 5.33 9.92
C ASP A 120 8.57 4.09 10.83
N VAL A 121 7.77 3.05 10.59
CA VAL A 121 7.86 1.80 11.33
C VAL A 121 8.95 0.91 10.74
N TYR A 122 9.94 0.60 11.55
CA TYR A 122 11.03 -0.31 11.18
C TYR A 122 11.10 -1.49 12.13
N VAL A 123 11.20 -2.70 11.57
CA VAL A 123 11.31 -3.96 12.29
C VAL A 123 12.72 -4.53 12.14
N ARG A 124 13.30 -5.07 13.20
CA ARG A 124 14.60 -5.75 13.12
C ARG A 124 14.42 -7.14 12.50
N GLY A 125 15.01 -7.30 11.31
CA GLY A 125 15.01 -8.57 10.60
C GLY A 125 16.09 -9.57 11.07
N PRO A 126 16.08 -10.81 10.56
CA PRO A 126 17.06 -11.86 10.87
C PRO A 126 18.51 -11.48 10.57
N SER A 127 18.76 -10.68 9.54
CA SER A 127 20.09 -10.16 9.21
C SER A 127 20.58 -9.11 10.20
N GLY A 128 19.74 -8.65 11.13
CA GLY A 128 20.00 -7.56 12.04
C GLY A 128 19.71 -6.17 11.47
N ARG A 129 19.30 -6.06 10.19
CA ARG A 129 18.87 -4.81 9.55
C ARG A 129 17.56 -4.32 10.17
N ARG A 130 17.36 -3.02 10.15
CA ARG A 130 16.07 -2.39 10.47
C ARG A 130 15.31 -2.20 9.15
N LEU A 131 14.35 -3.08 8.90
CA LEU A 131 13.56 -3.14 7.66
C LEU A 131 12.31 -2.28 7.80
N ALA A 132 11.97 -1.48 6.80
CA ALA A 132 10.69 -0.79 6.74
C ALA A 132 9.54 -1.80 6.73
N ARG A 133 8.45 -1.51 7.46
CA ARG A 133 7.28 -2.40 7.52
C ARG A 133 6.32 -2.15 6.36
N GLU A 134 6.87 -2.19 5.13
CA GLU A 134 6.10 -2.15 3.90
C GLU A 134 5.70 -3.56 3.50
N LEU A 135 4.41 -3.82 3.56
CA LEU A 135 3.90 -5.20 3.51
C LEU A 135 3.77 -5.74 2.09
N CYS A 136 3.72 -4.88 1.07
CA CYS A 136 3.51 -5.28 -0.31
C CYS A 136 4.76 -5.14 -1.19
N ASP A 137 5.68 -4.24 -0.85
CA ASP A 137 6.87 -3.95 -1.64
C ASP A 137 7.73 -5.18 -2.00
N PRO A 138 7.99 -6.13 -1.07
CA PRO A 138 8.78 -7.32 -1.41
C PRO A 138 8.14 -8.24 -2.45
N VAL A 139 6.83 -8.14 -2.64
CA VAL A 139 6.02 -8.96 -3.55
C VAL A 139 5.16 -8.10 -4.49
N GLU A 140 5.61 -6.89 -4.80
CA GLU A 140 4.88 -5.86 -5.55
C GLU A 140 4.30 -6.34 -6.89
N ALA A 141 5.00 -7.27 -7.57
CA ALA A 141 4.58 -7.79 -8.87
C ALA A 141 3.54 -8.92 -8.77
N ASP A 142 3.30 -9.46 -7.57
CA ASP A 142 2.39 -10.58 -7.37
C ASP A 142 1.00 -10.11 -6.95
N ALA A 143 -0.01 -10.75 -7.52
CA ALA A 143 -1.40 -10.41 -7.25
C ALA A 143 -2.29 -11.66 -7.30
N TYR A 144 -3.49 -11.57 -6.73
CA TYR A 144 -4.50 -12.62 -6.78
C TYR A 144 -5.90 -12.05 -6.94
N ILE A 145 -6.86 -12.92 -7.30
CA ILE A 145 -8.21 -12.51 -7.60
C ILE A 145 -9.12 -12.74 -6.39
N ILE A 146 -9.92 -11.73 -6.08
CA ILE A 146 -11.05 -11.82 -5.16
C ILE A 146 -12.35 -11.64 -5.95
N PRO A 147 -13.26 -12.66 -5.97
CA PRO A 147 -14.59 -12.46 -6.49
C PRO A 147 -15.42 -11.62 -5.49
N VAL A 148 -16.01 -10.55 -6.00
CA VAL A 148 -16.86 -9.63 -5.22
C VAL A 148 -18.26 -9.62 -5.81
N THR A 149 -19.28 -9.75 -4.96
CA THR A 149 -20.69 -9.68 -5.36
C THR A 149 -21.32 -8.42 -4.74
N LEU A 150 -21.82 -7.53 -5.58
CA LEU A 150 -22.57 -6.34 -5.17
C LEU A 150 -23.95 -6.36 -5.86
N GLY A 151 -25.01 -6.55 -5.07
CA GLY A 151 -26.34 -6.77 -5.60
C GLY A 151 -26.40 -8.01 -6.51
N PRO A 152 -26.89 -7.89 -7.76
CA PRO A 152 -26.99 -9.00 -8.69
C PRO A 152 -25.67 -9.30 -9.46
N GLU A 153 -24.66 -8.43 -9.34
CA GLU A 153 -23.44 -8.50 -10.13
C GLU A 153 -22.28 -9.11 -9.34
N THR A 154 -21.53 -10.00 -9.97
CA THR A 154 -20.26 -10.53 -9.45
C THR A 154 -19.16 -10.17 -10.42
N ARG A 155 -18.11 -9.50 -9.91
CA ARG A 155 -16.88 -9.20 -10.67
C ARG A 155 -15.66 -9.77 -9.97
N GLN A 156 -14.64 -10.05 -10.75
CA GLN A 156 -13.31 -10.39 -10.26
C GLN A 156 -12.51 -9.11 -10.07
N VAL A 157 -11.86 -8.97 -8.91
CA VAL A 157 -10.96 -7.85 -8.63
C VAL A 157 -9.58 -8.42 -8.32
N LEU A 158 -8.57 -7.90 -9.01
CA LEU A 158 -7.18 -8.24 -8.77
C LEU A 158 -6.67 -7.40 -7.59
N VAL A 159 -6.04 -8.04 -6.61
CA VAL A 159 -5.50 -7.40 -5.41
C VAL A 159 -4.05 -7.81 -5.18
N SER A 160 -3.26 -6.96 -4.51
CA SER A 160 -1.84 -7.19 -4.25
C SER A 160 -1.60 -8.37 -3.31
N ASN A 161 -0.51 -9.13 -3.54
CA ASN A 161 0.08 -10.01 -2.55
C ASN A 161 0.70 -9.18 -1.41
N PHE A 162 1.02 -9.81 -0.29
CA PHE A 162 1.65 -9.16 0.85
C PHE A 162 2.51 -10.14 1.65
N ILE A 163 3.56 -9.64 2.31
CA ILE A 163 4.41 -10.44 3.19
C ILE A 163 3.71 -10.73 4.52
N LEU A 164 4.12 -11.81 5.15
CA LEU A 164 3.63 -12.27 6.45
C LEU A 164 4.62 -11.93 7.58
N PRO A 165 4.20 -11.94 8.85
CA PRO A 165 5.11 -11.66 9.98
C PRO A 165 6.39 -12.49 9.97
N ALA A 166 6.34 -13.73 9.48
CA ALA A 166 7.52 -14.61 9.36
C ALA A 166 8.61 -14.02 8.47
N TRP A 167 8.30 -13.12 7.54
CA TRP A 167 9.28 -12.46 6.68
C TRP A 167 10.28 -11.60 7.47
N PHE A 168 9.86 -11.06 8.62
CA PHE A 168 10.69 -10.26 9.51
C PHE A 168 11.40 -11.10 10.58
N HIS A 169 11.19 -12.43 10.62
CA HIS A 169 11.72 -13.29 11.69
C HIS A 169 12.45 -14.49 11.13
N ALA A 170 13.48 -14.94 11.85
CA ALA A 170 14.10 -16.24 11.60
C ALA A 170 13.10 -17.35 11.92
N GLY A 171 12.87 -18.26 10.99
CA GLY A 171 11.92 -19.36 11.18
C GLY A 171 11.48 -19.99 9.87
N THR A 172 10.39 -20.74 9.93
CA THR A 172 9.75 -21.36 8.76
C THR A 172 8.58 -20.49 8.27
N GLY A 173 8.44 -20.39 6.94
CA GLY A 173 7.33 -19.68 6.29
C GLY A 173 5.94 -20.26 6.59
N PRO A 174 4.91 -19.84 5.90
CA PRO A 174 5.01 -19.00 4.70
C PRO A 174 5.46 -17.56 5.00
N TYR A 175 6.20 -16.94 4.04
CA TYR A 175 6.74 -15.58 4.20
C TYR A 175 5.91 -14.53 3.51
N ASP A 176 5.04 -14.94 2.59
CA ASP A 176 4.02 -14.11 1.94
C ASP A 176 2.72 -14.90 1.78
N TYR A 177 1.64 -14.20 1.49
CA TYR A 177 0.31 -14.80 1.46
C TYR A 177 0.15 -15.85 0.34
N LEU A 178 0.83 -15.66 -0.79
CA LEU A 178 0.79 -16.60 -1.93
C LEU A 178 1.88 -17.68 -1.88
N ASP A 179 2.69 -17.73 -0.80
CA ASP A 179 3.80 -18.70 -0.64
C ASP A 179 4.80 -18.67 -1.82
N ARG A 180 5.15 -17.46 -2.28
CA ARG A 180 6.12 -17.23 -3.35
C ARG A 180 7.54 -17.08 -2.84
N LEU A 181 7.70 -16.63 -1.60
CA LEU A 181 8.99 -16.39 -0.98
C LEU A 181 9.46 -17.63 -0.22
N SER A 182 10.71 -17.99 -0.40
CA SER A 182 11.32 -19.19 0.22
C SER A 182 12.12 -18.89 1.50
N ALA A 183 12.35 -17.59 1.80
CA ALA A 183 13.15 -17.17 2.96
C ALA A 183 12.74 -15.77 3.43
N PRO A 184 13.02 -15.40 4.71
CA PRO A 184 12.86 -14.04 5.19
C PRO A 184 13.82 -13.09 4.46
N GLU A 185 13.49 -11.81 4.44
CA GLU A 185 14.27 -10.72 3.77
C GLU A 185 14.55 -11.00 2.27
N THR A 186 13.71 -11.80 1.61
CA THR A 186 13.75 -12.01 0.16
C THR A 186 12.56 -11.33 -0.52
N MET A 187 12.61 -11.24 -1.84
CA MET A 187 11.58 -10.60 -2.65
C MET A 187 11.35 -11.35 -3.95
N THR A 188 10.19 -11.20 -4.55
CA THR A 188 9.89 -11.73 -5.89
C THR A 188 10.44 -10.81 -6.98
N GLY A 189 10.46 -11.27 -8.23
CA GLY A 189 10.90 -10.43 -9.36
C GLY A 189 10.07 -9.16 -9.48
N GLY A 190 10.74 -8.01 -9.54
CA GLY A 190 10.10 -6.69 -9.53
C GLY A 190 9.90 -6.08 -8.14
N GLY A 191 9.96 -6.87 -7.08
CA GLY A 191 9.84 -6.37 -5.70
C GLY A 191 11.10 -5.68 -5.19
N TYR A 192 10.95 -4.98 -4.07
CA TYR A 192 12.04 -4.33 -3.35
C TYR A 192 11.71 -4.25 -1.86
N PHE A 193 12.69 -3.93 -1.04
CA PHE A 193 12.46 -3.54 0.35
C PHE A 193 13.42 -2.42 0.77
N GLU A 194 13.03 -1.69 1.80
CA GLU A 194 13.84 -0.63 2.38
C GLU A 194 14.38 -1.04 3.76
N TYR A 195 15.60 -0.62 4.07
CA TYR A 195 16.19 -0.78 5.40
C TYR A 195 17.00 0.47 5.79
N LEU A 196 17.20 0.66 7.09
CA LEU A 196 18.11 1.68 7.58
C LEU A 196 19.53 1.15 7.68
N ASP A 197 20.48 1.90 7.11
CA ASP A 197 21.91 1.63 7.26
C ASP A 197 22.43 1.94 8.69
N GLY A 198 23.71 1.75 8.93
CA GLY A 198 24.36 2.02 10.22
C GLY A 198 24.32 3.48 10.67
N GLN A 199 23.94 4.40 9.79
CA GLN A 199 23.78 5.84 10.04
C GLN A 199 22.30 6.28 10.08
N ASN A 200 21.38 5.32 10.06
CA ASN A 200 19.92 5.51 9.96
C ASN A 200 19.48 6.19 8.65
N HIS A 201 20.23 6.05 7.57
CA HIS A 201 19.77 6.47 6.26
C HIS A 201 19.01 5.34 5.57
N PRO A 202 17.85 5.62 4.94
CA PRO A 202 17.10 4.62 4.20
C PRO A 202 17.85 4.17 2.95
N GLN A 203 17.92 2.87 2.77
CA GLN A 203 18.53 2.18 1.63
C GLN A 203 17.50 1.24 1.01
N GLN A 204 17.45 1.16 -0.31
CA GLN A 204 16.55 0.24 -1.02
C GLN A 204 17.33 -0.90 -1.68
N VAL A 205 16.77 -2.10 -1.61
CA VAL A 205 17.26 -3.32 -2.28
C VAL A 205 16.21 -3.78 -3.26
N PHE A 206 16.59 -4.03 -4.50
CA PHE A 206 15.71 -4.47 -5.59
C PHE A 206 16.02 -5.90 -5.99
N ALA A 207 14.98 -6.66 -6.37
CA ALA A 207 15.11 -8.07 -6.76
C ALA A 207 15.93 -8.25 -8.04
N ASP A 208 15.85 -7.31 -8.97
CA ASP A 208 16.57 -7.35 -10.24
C ASP A 208 16.88 -5.95 -10.79
N ASN A 209 17.77 -5.90 -11.77
CA ASN A 209 18.13 -4.64 -12.42
C ASN A 209 16.96 -3.99 -13.19
N ARG A 210 15.92 -4.75 -13.56
CA ARG A 210 14.74 -4.21 -14.26
C ARG A 210 13.87 -3.43 -13.29
N GLY A 211 13.65 -3.95 -12.10
CA GLY A 211 12.97 -3.22 -11.03
C GLY A 211 13.72 -1.94 -10.69
N HIS A 212 15.04 -2.01 -10.51
CA HIS A 212 15.90 -0.85 -10.27
C HIS A 212 15.87 0.16 -11.42
N MET A 213 15.94 -0.27 -12.68
CA MET A 213 15.87 0.62 -13.85
C MET A 213 14.48 1.24 -14.03
N ALA A 214 13.40 0.50 -13.76
CA ALA A 214 12.05 1.04 -13.77
C ALA A 214 11.86 2.07 -12.65
N TRP A 215 12.40 1.80 -11.47
CA TRP A 215 12.44 2.72 -10.34
C TRP A 215 13.28 3.98 -10.66
N LEU A 216 14.50 3.83 -11.20
CA LEU A 216 15.32 4.97 -11.64
C LEU A 216 14.61 5.84 -12.70
N ALA A 217 13.93 5.22 -13.66
CA ALA A 217 13.13 5.95 -14.65
C ALA A 217 11.97 6.73 -14.01
N LYS A 218 11.37 6.19 -12.95
CA LYS A 218 10.38 6.89 -12.13
C LYS A 218 11.01 8.01 -11.29
N MET A 219 12.26 7.82 -10.83
CA MET A 219 12.99 8.77 -9.96
C MET A 219 13.54 10.00 -10.68
N THR A 220 13.88 9.91 -11.96
CA THR A 220 14.41 11.05 -12.73
C THR A 220 13.42 12.22 -12.85
N ASN A 221 12.17 12.03 -12.43
CA ASN A 221 11.11 13.05 -12.41
C ASN A 221 10.63 13.47 -11.01
N VAL A 222 11.44 13.32 -9.98
CA VAL A 222 11.21 13.86 -8.61
C VAL A 222 10.03 13.25 -7.83
N GLY A 223 10.31 12.35 -6.95
CA GLY A 223 9.40 11.97 -5.88
C GLY A 223 9.17 10.48 -5.74
N SER A 224 10.19 9.76 -5.29
CA SER A 224 10.01 8.40 -4.82
C SER A 224 9.21 8.39 -3.50
N ARG A 225 8.68 7.23 -3.12
CA ARG A 225 8.17 6.95 -1.77
C ARG A 225 9.19 7.39 -0.70
N VAL A 226 10.49 7.19 -0.93
CA VAL A 226 11.60 7.68 -0.09
C VAL A 226 11.57 9.20 0.06
N ALA A 227 11.34 9.97 -1.02
CA ALA A 227 11.30 11.43 -0.94
C ALA A 227 10.03 11.94 -0.22
N ALA A 228 8.90 11.22 -0.32
CA ALA A 228 7.70 11.50 0.47
C ALA A 228 7.95 11.21 1.95
N ARG A 229 8.58 10.06 2.27
CA ARG A 229 9.01 9.70 3.63
C ARG A 229 10.02 10.69 4.21
N THR A 230 11.05 11.07 3.42
CA THR A 230 12.09 12.02 3.87
C THR A 230 11.50 13.40 4.15
N ARG A 231 10.51 13.86 3.36
CA ARG A 231 9.82 15.14 3.63
C ARG A 231 8.96 15.06 4.90
N GLY A 232 8.25 13.97 5.14
CA GLY A 232 7.52 13.74 6.38
C GLY A 232 8.44 13.67 7.60
N ALA A 233 9.57 12.95 7.50
CA ALA A 233 10.57 12.85 8.55
C ALA A 233 11.25 14.19 8.87
N VAL A 234 11.58 14.99 7.85
CA VAL A 234 12.20 16.32 8.02
C VAL A 234 11.24 17.31 8.68
N SER A 235 9.93 17.24 8.41
CA SER A 235 8.95 18.09 9.09
C SER A 235 8.79 17.77 10.58
N ARG A 236 9.07 16.52 11.00
CA ARG A 236 9.03 16.12 12.42
C ARG A 236 10.27 16.52 13.21
N VAL A 237 11.45 16.62 12.57
CA VAL A 237 12.71 17.03 13.22
C VAL A 237 12.79 18.56 13.46
N GLY A 238 11.94 19.35 12.80
CA GLY A 238 11.97 20.82 12.84
C GLY A 238 11.03 21.50 13.83
N GLN A 239 10.28 20.78 14.66
CA GLN A 239 9.46 21.40 15.70
C GLN A 239 10.26 21.50 17.02
N PRO A 240 10.63 22.70 17.50
CA PRO A 240 11.17 22.84 18.84
C PRO A 240 10.08 22.50 19.84
N THR A 241 10.36 21.54 20.72
CA THR A 241 9.58 21.31 21.92
C THR A 241 9.64 22.56 22.77
N ASN A 242 8.63 23.41 22.69
CA ASN A 242 8.45 24.47 23.68
C ASN A 242 8.09 23.79 25.02
N GLY A 243 9.01 23.90 25.98
CA GLY A 243 8.84 23.51 27.37
C GLY A 243 7.82 24.38 28.13
#